data_a7df373c75313518439657886d0683df
#
_entry.id   a7df373c75313518439657886d0683df
#
_cell.length_a   1.000
_cell.length_b   1.000
_cell.length_c   1.000
_cell.angle_alpha   90.00
_cell.angle_beta   90.00
_cell.angle_gamma   90.00
#
_symmetry.space_group_name_H-M   'P 1'
#
loop_
_entity.id
_entity.type
_entity.pdbx_description
1 polymer ?
#
loop_
_entity_poly.entity_id
_entity_poly.type
_entity_poly.pdbx_seq_one_letter_code
_entity_poly.pdbx_strand_id
1 'polypeptide(L)'
;MLEEEKKIFKRATFASVITSAYPMIVVGCYFGITPWNMNRLSIDETDLSYAILLFGIFFIISNQIAGRILVPKFGTKLVMSLAFPIVAFSTFLSIISPTYFYFLLSAIPTGIGWGASGPIGGIHSQLIEQRFKKIITPYYAMGFSLGILI
;
A
#
# COMPACT_ATOMS: atom_id res chain seq x y z
N MET A 1 24.76 -22.56 4.00
CA MET A 1 23.29 -22.43 4.04
C MET A 1 22.70 -23.75 3.59
N LEU A 2 21.96 -24.43 4.46
CA LEU A 2 21.30 -25.70 4.15
C LEU A 2 20.27 -25.51 3.01
N GLU A 3 19.95 -26.58 2.28
CA GLU A 3 18.98 -26.50 1.14
C GLU A 3 17.62 -25.96 1.60
N GLU A 4 17.20 -26.30 2.80
CA GLU A 4 15.96 -25.82 3.39
C GLU A 4 15.98 -24.32 3.67
N GLU A 5 17.09 -23.77 4.15
CA GLU A 5 17.26 -22.33 4.35
C GLU A 5 17.23 -21.56 3.03
N LYS A 6 17.80 -22.11 1.97
CA LYS A 6 17.73 -21.51 0.62
C LYS A 6 16.30 -21.43 0.12
N LYS A 7 15.50 -22.47 0.36
CA LYS A 7 14.08 -22.51 -0.02
C LYS A 7 13.25 -21.50 0.75
N ILE A 8 13.49 -21.37 2.05
CA ILE A 8 12.84 -20.37 2.91
C ILE A 8 13.21 -18.95 2.45
N PHE A 9 14.49 -18.70 2.19
CA PHE A 9 14.97 -17.40 1.70
C PHE A 9 14.33 -17.00 0.37
N LYS A 10 14.27 -17.91 -0.62
CA LYS A 10 13.61 -17.65 -1.90
C LYS A 10 12.13 -17.29 -1.72
N ARG A 11 11.40 -18.05 -0.89
CA ARG A 11 9.98 -17.77 -0.61
C ARG A 11 9.79 -16.43 0.08
N ALA A 12 10.64 -16.09 1.05
CA ALA A 12 10.59 -14.82 1.76
C ALA A 12 10.90 -13.63 0.83
N THR A 13 11.90 -13.76 -0.05
CA THR A 13 12.22 -12.74 -1.07
C THR A 13 11.06 -12.55 -2.03
N PHE A 14 10.49 -13.63 -2.55
CA PHE A 14 9.33 -13.57 -3.45
C PHE A 14 8.11 -12.92 -2.79
N ALA A 15 7.82 -13.28 -1.54
CA ALA A 15 6.77 -12.63 -0.75
C ALA A 15 7.02 -11.13 -0.59
N SER A 16 8.28 -10.71 -0.36
CA SER A 16 8.65 -9.30 -0.26
C SER A 16 8.41 -8.54 -1.56
N VAL A 17 8.69 -9.15 -2.71
CA VAL A 17 8.41 -8.55 -4.03
C VAL A 17 6.90 -8.37 -4.24
N ILE A 18 6.09 -9.40 -3.95
CA ILE A 18 4.64 -9.31 -4.10
C ILE A 18 4.05 -8.26 -3.16
N THR A 19 4.49 -8.22 -1.90
CA THR A 19 3.98 -7.25 -0.93
C THR A 19 4.35 -5.81 -1.26
N SER A 20 5.43 -5.58 -2.00
CA SER A 20 5.78 -4.25 -2.51
C SER A 20 5.03 -3.90 -3.79
N ALA A 21 4.82 -4.86 -4.69
CA ALA A 21 4.13 -4.64 -5.95
C ALA A 21 2.62 -4.39 -5.77
N TYR A 22 1.98 -5.13 -4.87
CA TYR A 22 0.52 -5.07 -4.67
C TYR A 22 -0.02 -3.64 -4.42
N PRO A 23 0.44 -2.88 -3.42
CA PRO A 23 -0.05 -1.51 -3.23
C PRO A 23 0.24 -0.63 -4.44
N MET A 24 1.34 -0.84 -5.16
CA MET A 24 1.70 -0.04 -6.32
C MET A 24 0.81 -0.33 -7.54
N ILE A 25 0.39 -1.57 -7.74
CA ILE A 25 -0.63 -1.91 -8.75
C ILE A 25 -1.93 -1.16 -8.46
N VAL A 26 -2.37 -1.15 -7.20
CA VAL A 26 -3.59 -0.42 -6.79
C VAL A 26 -3.44 1.08 -7.03
N VAL A 27 -2.24 1.65 -6.82
CA VAL A 27 -1.91 3.04 -7.15
C VAL A 27 -2.04 3.29 -8.64
N GLY A 28 -1.40 2.47 -9.45
CA GLY A 28 -1.46 2.60 -10.90
C GLY A 28 -2.92 2.60 -11.39
N CYS A 29 -3.73 1.66 -10.90
CA CYS A 29 -5.16 1.62 -11.20
C CYS A 29 -5.89 2.89 -10.74
N TYR A 30 -5.62 3.37 -9.53
CA TYR A 30 -6.28 4.58 -9.01
C TYR A 30 -5.96 5.80 -9.87
N PHE A 31 -4.69 6.05 -10.17
CA PHE A 31 -4.29 7.18 -11.01
C PHE A 31 -4.79 7.04 -12.46
N GLY A 32 -4.78 5.84 -13.01
CA GLY A 32 -5.30 5.59 -14.36
C GLY A 32 -6.81 5.88 -14.49
N ILE A 33 -7.59 5.64 -13.43
CA ILE A 33 -9.05 5.87 -13.42
C ILE A 33 -9.41 7.29 -12.98
N THR A 34 -8.51 8.04 -12.37
CA THR A 34 -8.77 9.38 -11.85
C THR A 34 -9.39 10.33 -12.90
N PRO A 35 -8.87 10.45 -14.15
CA PRO A 35 -9.47 11.34 -15.15
C PRO A 35 -10.91 10.95 -15.50
N TRP A 36 -11.20 9.66 -15.57
CA TRP A 36 -12.56 9.16 -15.81
C TRP A 36 -13.49 9.51 -14.65
N ASN A 37 -13.04 9.36 -13.39
CA ASN A 37 -13.80 9.74 -12.22
C ASN A 37 -14.09 11.25 -12.17
N MET A 38 -13.11 12.09 -12.53
CA MET A 38 -13.30 13.55 -12.60
C MET A 38 -14.42 13.91 -13.57
N ASN A 39 -14.39 13.35 -14.78
CA ASN A 39 -15.42 13.58 -15.78
C ASN A 39 -16.80 13.08 -15.31
N ARG A 40 -16.86 11.86 -14.76
CA ARG A 40 -18.11 11.23 -14.30
C ARG A 40 -18.77 11.99 -13.16
N LEU A 41 -17.96 12.49 -12.22
CA LEU A 41 -18.44 13.20 -11.04
C LEU A 41 -18.57 14.72 -11.26
N SER A 42 -18.15 15.21 -12.44
CA SER A 42 -18.11 16.63 -12.79
C SER A 42 -17.32 17.45 -11.76
N ILE A 43 -16.17 16.92 -11.32
CA ILE A 43 -15.27 17.56 -10.37
C ILE A 43 -14.07 18.17 -11.08
N ASP A 44 -13.60 19.27 -10.53
CA ASP A 44 -12.44 19.98 -11.03
C ASP A 44 -11.14 19.57 -10.28
N GLU A 45 -10.03 20.21 -10.62
CA GLU A 45 -8.72 19.98 -10.02
C GLU A 45 -8.68 20.41 -8.56
N THR A 46 -9.48 21.38 -8.16
CA THR A 46 -9.60 21.86 -6.79
C THR A 46 -10.28 20.81 -5.92
N ASP A 47 -11.37 20.25 -6.41
CA ASP A 47 -12.10 19.16 -5.73
C ASP A 47 -11.20 17.94 -5.54
N LEU A 48 -10.44 17.57 -6.59
CA LEU A 48 -9.47 16.49 -6.51
C LEU A 48 -8.39 16.78 -5.46
N SER A 49 -7.94 18.04 -5.38
CA SER A 49 -6.92 18.45 -4.39
C SER A 49 -7.40 18.27 -2.96
N TYR A 50 -8.66 18.52 -2.65
CA TYR A 50 -9.24 18.24 -1.33
C TYR A 50 -9.26 16.74 -1.01
N ALA A 51 -9.56 15.89 -1.98
CA ALA A 51 -9.52 14.44 -1.79
C ALA A 51 -8.08 13.94 -1.53
N ILE A 52 -7.10 14.46 -2.27
CA ILE A 52 -5.68 14.15 -2.09
C ILE A 52 -5.19 14.65 -0.72
N LEU A 53 -5.60 15.84 -0.29
CA LEU A 53 -5.24 16.38 1.01
C LEU A 53 -5.79 15.48 2.14
N LEU A 54 -7.05 15.10 2.05
CA LEU A 54 -7.69 14.23 3.03
C LEU A 54 -7.00 12.85 3.09
N PHE A 55 -6.74 12.25 1.92
CA PHE A 55 -5.93 11.05 1.80
C PHE A 55 -4.57 11.20 2.49
N GLY A 56 -3.84 12.29 2.20
CA GLY A 56 -2.50 12.54 2.75
C GLY A 56 -2.48 12.65 4.28
N ILE A 57 -3.47 13.33 4.87
CA ILE A 57 -3.61 13.44 6.32
C ILE A 57 -3.75 12.04 6.96
N PHE A 58 -4.69 11.24 6.48
CA PHE A 58 -4.92 9.90 7.01
C PHE A 58 -3.78 8.94 6.70
N PHE A 59 -3.10 9.09 5.57
CA PHE A 59 -1.88 8.37 5.23
C PHE A 59 -0.78 8.60 6.27
N ILE A 60 -0.48 9.87 6.59
CA ILE A 60 0.58 10.23 7.57
C ILE A 60 0.23 9.69 8.96
N ILE A 61 -1.00 9.89 9.42
CA ILE A 61 -1.46 9.42 10.72
C ILE A 61 -1.34 7.89 10.79
N SER A 62 -1.87 7.20 9.82
CA SER A 62 -1.86 5.73 9.76
C SER A 62 -0.45 5.16 9.68
N ASN A 63 0.44 5.79 8.89
CA ASN A 63 1.84 5.40 8.77
C ASN A 63 2.55 5.45 10.15
N GLN A 64 2.35 6.52 10.91
CA GLN A 64 2.93 6.65 12.25
C GLN A 64 2.37 5.61 13.23
N ILE A 65 1.05 5.41 13.22
CA ILE A 65 0.39 4.42 14.08
C ILE A 65 0.84 3.00 13.71
N ALA A 66 0.86 2.68 12.43
CA ALA A 66 1.28 1.36 11.96
C ALA A 66 2.74 1.04 12.34
N GLY A 67 3.66 1.95 12.06
CA GLY A 67 5.08 1.72 12.33
C GLY A 67 5.43 1.70 13.83
N ARG A 68 4.82 2.59 14.63
CA ARG A 68 5.19 2.76 16.04
C ARG A 68 4.38 1.89 17.02
N ILE A 69 3.14 1.55 16.66
CA ILE A 69 2.22 0.88 17.58
C ILE A 69 1.79 -0.49 17.07
N LEU A 70 1.26 -0.55 15.83
CA LEU A 70 0.63 -1.79 15.35
C LEU A 70 1.65 -2.87 15.05
N VAL A 71 2.72 -2.53 14.35
CA VAL A 71 3.77 -3.51 13.97
C VAL A 71 4.51 -4.05 15.19
N PRO A 72 4.97 -3.24 16.16
CA PRO A 72 5.58 -3.76 17.37
C PRO A 72 4.66 -4.64 18.21
N LYS A 73 3.35 -4.33 18.24
CA LYS A 73 2.37 -5.05 19.08
C LYS A 73 1.82 -6.31 18.41
N PHE A 74 1.56 -6.28 17.12
CA PHE A 74 0.82 -7.34 16.41
C PHE A 74 1.66 -8.05 15.33
N GLY A 75 2.83 -7.52 15.01
CA GLY A 75 3.72 -8.03 13.97
C GLY A 75 3.28 -7.61 12.56
N THR A 76 4.23 -7.69 11.62
CA THR A 76 4.03 -7.26 10.23
C THR A 76 2.93 -8.05 9.51
N LYS A 77 2.84 -9.37 9.75
CA LYS A 77 1.89 -10.26 9.06
C LYS A 77 0.44 -9.86 9.29
N LEU A 78 0.05 -9.62 10.54
CA LEU A 78 -1.34 -9.30 10.87
C LEU A 78 -1.71 -7.91 10.35
N VAL A 79 -0.83 -6.92 10.51
CA VAL A 79 -1.09 -5.56 10.04
C VAL A 79 -1.20 -5.52 8.52
N MET A 80 -0.37 -6.26 7.76
CA MET A 80 -0.50 -6.41 6.31
C MET A 80 -1.81 -7.05 5.89
N SER A 81 -2.20 -8.15 6.57
CA SER A 81 -3.44 -8.87 6.23
C SER A 81 -4.70 -8.02 6.41
N LEU A 82 -4.64 -6.98 7.22
CA LEU A 82 -5.71 -6.00 7.39
C LEU A 82 -5.57 -4.81 6.43
N ALA A 83 -4.36 -4.29 6.26
CA ALA A 83 -4.12 -3.10 5.44
C ALA A 83 -4.42 -3.35 3.95
N PHE A 84 -4.03 -4.49 3.39
CA PHE A 84 -4.21 -4.78 1.98
C PHE A 84 -5.68 -4.87 1.54
N PRO A 85 -6.57 -5.59 2.22
CA PRO A 85 -8.01 -5.54 1.91
C PRO A 85 -8.61 -4.14 2.04
N ILE A 86 -8.17 -3.34 3.03
CA ILE A 86 -8.62 -1.95 3.18
C ILE A 86 -8.23 -1.13 1.95
N VAL A 87 -6.98 -1.23 1.47
CA VAL A 87 -6.52 -0.54 0.25
C VAL A 87 -7.37 -0.93 -0.96
N ALA A 88 -7.54 -2.24 -1.21
CA ALA A 88 -8.32 -2.72 -2.35
C ALA A 88 -9.78 -2.26 -2.29
N PHE A 89 -10.42 -2.45 -1.15
CA PHE A 89 -11.83 -2.10 -0.96
C PHE A 89 -12.08 -0.60 -1.06
N SER A 90 -11.23 0.21 -0.45
CA SER A 90 -11.37 1.67 -0.50
C SER A 90 -11.14 2.24 -1.91
N THR A 91 -10.20 1.67 -2.66
CA THR A 91 -10.00 2.05 -4.06
C THR A 91 -11.22 1.68 -4.90
N PHE A 92 -11.78 0.49 -4.69
CA PHE A 92 -13.03 0.11 -5.34
C PHE A 92 -14.18 1.07 -4.99
N LEU A 93 -14.32 1.47 -3.72
CA LEU A 93 -15.31 2.48 -3.31
C LEU A 93 -15.13 3.80 -4.02
N SER A 94 -13.89 4.27 -4.23
CA SER A 94 -13.61 5.49 -5.00
C SER A 94 -14.11 5.39 -6.43
N ILE A 95 -13.96 4.21 -7.06
CA ILE A 95 -14.38 3.99 -8.45
C ILE A 95 -15.89 4.01 -8.59
N ILE A 96 -16.62 3.38 -7.67
CA ILE A 96 -18.08 3.27 -7.74
C ILE A 96 -18.83 4.43 -7.07
N SER A 97 -18.12 5.42 -6.52
CA SER A 97 -18.72 6.55 -5.82
C SER A 97 -19.78 7.25 -6.66
N PRO A 98 -21.04 7.39 -6.21
CA PRO A 98 -22.09 8.02 -6.99
C PRO A 98 -21.98 9.53 -7.02
N THR A 99 -21.34 10.15 -6.03
CA THR A 99 -21.17 11.60 -5.93
C THR A 99 -19.79 11.97 -5.40
N TYR A 100 -19.40 13.22 -5.55
CA TYR A 100 -18.16 13.77 -5.01
C TYR A 100 -18.01 13.54 -3.51
N PHE A 101 -19.09 13.68 -2.74
CA PHE A 101 -19.06 13.47 -1.30
C PHE A 101 -18.60 12.05 -0.93
N TYR A 102 -19.12 11.01 -1.57
CA TYR A 102 -18.70 9.62 -1.35
C TYR A 102 -17.28 9.37 -1.85
N PHE A 103 -16.88 10.00 -2.96
CA PHE A 103 -15.51 9.97 -3.45
C PHE A 103 -14.54 10.56 -2.41
N LEU A 104 -14.87 11.73 -1.85
CA LEU A 104 -14.09 12.38 -0.81
C LEU A 104 -13.99 11.51 0.46
N LEU A 105 -15.10 10.92 0.91
CA LEU A 105 -15.10 10.01 2.07
C LEU A 105 -14.25 8.77 1.83
N SER A 106 -14.18 8.24 0.61
CA SER A 106 -13.35 7.08 0.27
C SER A 106 -11.86 7.36 0.38
N ALA A 107 -11.43 8.62 0.33
CA ALA A 107 -10.05 9.01 0.53
C ALA A 107 -9.53 8.69 1.95
N ILE A 108 -10.42 8.67 2.96
CA ILE A 108 -10.07 8.34 4.34
C ILE A 108 -9.57 6.90 4.48
N PRO A 109 -10.38 5.86 4.20
CA PRO A 109 -9.91 4.48 4.30
C PRO A 109 -8.79 4.17 3.31
N THR A 110 -8.74 4.85 2.16
CA THR A 110 -7.61 4.74 1.23
C THR A 110 -6.32 5.22 1.89
N GLY A 111 -6.32 6.40 2.52
CA GLY A 111 -5.17 6.93 3.24
C GLY A 111 -4.76 6.02 4.41
N ILE A 112 -5.72 5.48 5.17
CA ILE A 112 -5.46 4.56 6.28
C ILE A 112 -4.77 3.28 5.78
N GLY A 113 -5.31 2.63 4.78
CA GLY A 113 -4.77 1.37 4.25
C GLY A 113 -3.37 1.54 3.67
N TRP A 114 -3.18 2.59 2.90
CA TRP A 114 -1.88 2.91 2.29
C TRP A 114 -0.83 3.33 3.30
N GLY A 115 -1.19 4.21 4.24
CA GLY A 115 -0.32 4.63 5.31
C GLY A 115 0.14 3.47 6.18
N ALA A 116 -0.74 2.50 6.44
CA ALA A 116 -0.38 1.29 7.17
C ALA A 116 0.52 0.35 6.35
N SER A 117 0.28 0.19 5.04
CA SER A 117 1.03 -0.77 4.20
C SER A 117 2.46 -0.33 3.90
N GLY A 118 2.72 0.97 3.76
CA GLY A 118 4.03 1.50 3.37
C GLY A 118 5.20 1.06 4.27
N PRO A 119 5.18 1.38 5.58
CA PRO A 119 6.29 1.05 6.47
C PRO A 119 6.47 -0.44 6.67
N ILE A 120 5.38 -1.22 6.59
CA ILE A 120 5.40 -2.67 6.88
C ILE A 120 6.26 -3.42 5.87
N GLY A 121 6.15 -3.08 4.60
CA GLY A 121 6.95 -3.71 3.54
C GLY A 121 8.45 -3.50 3.76
N GLY A 122 8.86 -2.29 4.11
CA GLY A 122 10.24 -1.96 4.46
C GLY A 122 10.74 -2.71 5.69
N ILE A 123 9.96 -2.72 6.78
CA ILE A 123 10.29 -3.45 8.01
C ILE A 123 10.41 -4.96 7.73
N HIS A 124 9.49 -5.52 6.97
CA HIS A 124 9.52 -6.94 6.61
C HIS A 124 10.79 -7.30 5.84
N SER A 125 11.18 -6.50 4.87
CA SER A 125 12.40 -6.69 4.09
C SER A 125 13.65 -6.62 4.97
N GLN A 126 13.73 -5.65 5.87
CA GLN A 126 14.83 -5.53 6.84
C GLN A 126 14.93 -6.75 7.77
N LEU A 127 13.79 -7.26 8.26
CA LEU A 127 13.79 -8.47 9.10
C LEU A 127 14.32 -9.71 8.36
N ILE A 128 14.00 -9.84 7.06
CA ILE A 128 14.56 -10.93 6.23
C ILE A 128 16.07 -10.74 6.05
N GLU A 129 16.53 -9.52 5.75
CA GLU A 129 17.96 -9.23 5.60
C GLU A 129 18.76 -9.53 6.86
N GLN A 130 18.24 -9.12 8.02
CA GLN A 130 18.87 -9.40 9.31
C GLN A 130 18.96 -10.91 9.60
N ARG A 131 17.88 -11.65 9.31
CA ARG A 131 17.81 -13.10 9.54
C ARG A 131 18.78 -13.89 8.66
N PHE A 132 18.84 -13.55 7.37
CA PHE A 132 19.61 -14.32 6.38
C PHE A 132 20.98 -13.68 6.08
N LYS A 133 21.28 -12.51 6.62
CA LYS A 133 22.49 -11.71 6.33
C LYS A 133 22.72 -11.51 4.83
N LYS A 134 21.62 -11.30 4.08
CA LYS A 134 21.60 -11.09 2.63
C LYS A 134 20.73 -9.90 2.28
N ILE A 135 21.18 -9.07 1.35
CA ILE A 135 20.47 -7.90 0.88
C ILE A 135 19.32 -8.33 -0.03
N ILE A 136 18.08 -7.92 0.27
CA ILE A 136 16.90 -8.13 -0.55
C ILE A 136 16.20 -6.81 -0.91
N THR A 137 16.61 -5.69 -0.35
CA THR A 137 16.06 -4.35 -0.64
C THR A 137 15.97 -4.05 -2.14
N PRO A 138 16.95 -4.42 -3.03
CA PRO A 138 16.80 -4.21 -4.47
C PRO A 138 15.61 -4.96 -5.07
N TYR A 139 15.33 -6.18 -4.62
CA TYR A 139 14.17 -6.97 -5.09
C TYR A 139 12.85 -6.34 -4.63
N TYR A 140 12.82 -5.81 -3.41
CA TYR A 140 11.67 -5.05 -2.90
C TYR A 140 11.42 -3.80 -3.76
N ALA A 141 12.47 -3.03 -4.05
CA ALA A 141 12.38 -1.83 -4.90
C ALA A 141 11.95 -2.17 -6.34
N MET A 142 12.41 -3.29 -6.89
CA MET A 142 11.98 -3.79 -8.20
C MET A 142 10.49 -4.11 -8.21
N GLY A 143 9.98 -4.80 -7.18
CA GLY A 143 8.54 -5.08 -7.04
C GLY A 143 7.71 -3.80 -6.99
N PHE A 144 8.17 -2.81 -6.23
CA PHE A 144 7.55 -1.48 -6.15
C PHE A 144 7.46 -0.81 -7.53
N SER A 145 8.57 -0.77 -8.27
CA SER A 145 8.61 -0.13 -9.60
C SER A 145 7.76 -0.86 -10.64
N LEU A 146 7.81 -2.19 -10.64
CA LEU A 146 6.98 -3.00 -11.55
C LEU A 146 5.49 -2.85 -11.26
N GLY A 147 5.11 -2.71 -9.99
CA GLY A 147 3.72 -2.51 -9.61
C GLY A 147 3.11 -1.23 -10.17
N ILE A 148 3.88 -0.16 -10.31
CA ILE A 148 3.40 1.12 -10.87
C ILE A 148 3.20 1.02 -12.40
N LEU A 149 3.98 0.17 -13.08
CA LEU A 149 3.96 0.07 -14.54
C LEU A 149 2.79 -0.74 -15.10
N ILE A 150 2.08 -1.49 -14.26
CA ILE A 150 0.91 -2.31 -14.63
C ILE A 150 -0.37 -1.52 -14.45
#